data_150bce23277868b4e63802a4bcf1e342
#
_entry.id   150bce23277868b4e63802a4bcf1e342
#
_cell.length_a   1.000
_cell.length_b   1.000
_cell.length_c   1.000
_cell.angle_alpha   90.00
_cell.angle_beta   90.00
_cell.angle_gamma   90.00
#
_symmetry.space_group_name_H-M   'P 1'
#
loop_
_entity.id
_entity.type
_entity.pdbx_description
1 polymer ?
#
loop_
_entity_poly.entity_id
_entity_poly.type
_entity_poly.pdbx_seq_one_letter_code
_entity_poly.pdbx_strand_id
1 'polypeptide(L)'
;MDSLDKRRAIRHRVLKAGKIVLLNNWSVVDCCVRDMSETGARLSCQDQAAVPTDFRLLIPHDNTIRDVRVMWRRDNEIGVIFTSPAKPPPPRKWS
;
A
#
# COMPACT_ATOMS: atom_id res chain seq x y z
N MET A 1 15.41 22.57 3.00
CA MET A 1 15.05 22.23 3.29
C MET A 1 14.37 21.99 3.51
N ASP A 2 14.20 21.86 3.50
CA ASP A 2 13.53 21.50 3.77
C ASP A 2 12.90 21.29 4.23
N SER A 3 12.99 21.40 4.21
CA SER A 3 12.48 20.95 4.74
C SER A 3 11.59 20.99 5.10
N LEU A 4 11.46 21.28 4.92
CA LEU A 4 10.65 21.20 5.29
C LEU A 4 9.74 20.94 5.29
N ASP A 5 9.72 20.83 4.71
CA ASP A 5 8.87 20.37 4.72
C ASP A 5 8.52 19.86 5.13
N LYS A 6 8.84 19.82 5.13
CA LYS A 6 8.62 19.33 5.57
C LYS A 6 8.16 18.82 6.45
N ARG A 7 8.07 18.77 6.93
CA ARG A 7 7.62 18.30 7.72
C ARG A 7 6.56 17.50 7.75
N ARG A 8 5.98 17.36 7.26
CA ARG A 8 5.03 16.50 7.22
C ARG A 8 5.51 15.20 6.98
N ALA A 9 4.79 14.19 6.62
CA ALA A 9 5.20 12.82 6.41
C ALA A 9 6.42 12.73 5.52
N ILE A 10 7.48 12.15 6.02
CA ILE A 10 8.69 11.90 5.25
C ILE A 10 8.53 10.55 4.56
N ARG A 11 8.78 10.54 3.26
CA ARG A 11 8.64 9.33 2.48
C ARG A 11 9.97 8.61 2.40
N HIS A 12 9.96 7.35 2.78
CA HIS A 12 11.16 6.52 2.76
C HIS A 12 11.07 5.51 1.64
N ARG A 13 12.14 5.36 0.90
CA ARG A 13 12.24 4.32 -0.12
C ARG A 13 12.39 2.97 0.57
N VAL A 14 11.51 2.02 0.26
CA VAL A 14 11.49 0.77 1.01
C VAL A 14 11.59 -0.49 0.16
N LEU A 15 11.06 -0.53 -1.03
CA LEU A 15 11.16 -1.68 -1.95
C LEU A 15 10.76 -2.99 -1.26
N LYS A 16 9.54 -3.07 -0.79
CA LYS A 16 9.02 -4.27 -0.13
C LYS A 16 7.97 -4.91 -0.99
N ALA A 17 7.94 -6.24 -0.99
CA ALA A 17 6.84 -6.95 -1.61
C ALA A 17 5.56 -6.65 -0.85
N GLY A 18 4.49 -6.40 -1.57
CA GLY A 18 3.20 -6.13 -0.98
C GLY A 18 2.12 -6.93 -1.69
N LYS A 19 0.97 -7.01 -1.04
CA LYS A 19 -0.18 -7.68 -1.63
C LYS A 19 -1.40 -6.79 -1.47
N ILE A 20 -2.10 -6.61 -2.57
CA ILE A 20 -3.35 -5.86 -2.59
C ILE A 20 -4.45 -6.88 -2.40
N VAL A 21 -5.07 -6.83 -1.22
CA VAL A 21 -6.12 -7.78 -0.86
C VAL A 21 -7.46 -7.13 -1.17
N LEU A 22 -8.19 -7.72 -2.10
CA LEU A 22 -9.46 -7.15 -2.51
C LEU A 22 -10.51 -7.46 -1.46
N LEU A 23 -11.37 -6.49 -1.20
CA LEU A 23 -12.25 -6.55 -0.04
C LEU A 23 -13.37 -7.58 -0.17
N ASN A 24 -13.79 -7.88 -1.40
CA ASN A 24 -15.04 -8.60 -1.56
C ASN A 24 -14.89 -10.06 -1.95
N ASN A 25 -13.74 -10.52 -2.39
CA ASN A 25 -13.64 -11.92 -2.81
C ASN A 25 -12.29 -12.56 -2.51
N TRP A 26 -11.53 -11.95 -1.64
CA TRP A 26 -10.26 -12.53 -1.19
C TRP A 26 -9.20 -12.65 -2.27
N SER A 27 -9.43 -12.04 -3.41
CA SER A 27 -8.41 -12.03 -4.45
C SER A 27 -7.23 -11.18 -3.99
N VAL A 28 -6.06 -11.55 -4.48
CA VAL A 28 -4.81 -10.88 -4.11
C VAL A 28 -4.07 -10.50 -5.37
N VAL A 29 -3.62 -9.26 -5.45
CA VAL A 29 -2.81 -8.76 -6.56
C VAL A 29 -1.44 -8.39 -6.00
N ASP A 30 -0.39 -8.93 -6.58
CA ASP A 30 0.96 -8.62 -6.12
C ASP A 30 1.34 -7.20 -6.49
N CYS A 31 2.07 -6.56 -5.62
CA CYS A 31 2.61 -5.24 -5.88
C CYS A 31 3.94 -5.09 -5.16
N CYS A 32 4.61 -3.99 -5.45
CA CYS A 32 5.85 -3.65 -4.77
C CYS A 32 5.67 -2.29 -4.13
N VAL A 33 5.92 -2.21 -2.83
CA VAL A 33 5.90 -0.93 -2.12
C VAL A 33 7.21 -0.22 -2.42
N ARG A 34 7.13 0.90 -3.13
CA ARG A 34 8.32 1.63 -3.58
C ARG A 34 8.79 2.63 -2.54
N ASP A 35 7.87 3.28 -1.88
CA ASP A 35 8.19 4.15 -0.77
C ASP A 35 6.97 4.28 0.11
N MET A 36 7.20 4.76 1.32
CA MET A 36 6.17 4.76 2.34
C MET A 36 6.43 5.90 3.32
N SER A 37 5.36 6.46 3.84
CA SER A 37 5.40 7.46 4.90
C SER A 37 4.38 7.06 5.96
N GLU A 38 4.19 7.92 6.94
CA GLU A 38 3.20 7.67 7.97
C GLU A 38 1.78 7.75 7.41
N THR A 39 1.57 8.45 6.31
CA THR A 39 0.22 8.71 5.81
C THR A 39 -0.11 7.92 4.57
N GLY A 40 0.86 7.36 3.88
CA GLY A 40 0.56 6.66 2.65
C GLY A 40 1.77 6.00 2.04
N ALA A 41 1.57 5.50 0.83
CA ALA A 41 2.63 4.76 0.13
C ALA A 41 2.46 4.91 -1.37
N ARG A 42 3.55 4.65 -2.08
CA ARG A 42 3.54 4.53 -3.53
C ARG A 42 3.84 3.08 -3.86
N LEU A 43 2.97 2.49 -4.66
CA LEU A 43 3.07 1.08 -5.02
C LEU A 43 3.27 0.96 -6.52
N SER A 44 4.06 -0.01 -6.94
CA SER A 44 4.09 -0.37 -8.35
C SER A 44 3.31 -1.66 -8.53
N CYS A 45 2.49 -1.69 -9.58
CA CYS A 45 1.58 -2.79 -9.80
C CYS A 45 1.32 -2.88 -11.29
N GLN A 46 1.52 -4.06 -11.86
CA GLN A 46 1.37 -4.21 -13.31
C GLN A 46 -0.08 -4.23 -13.73
N ASP A 47 -0.96 -4.75 -12.91
CA ASP A 47 -2.36 -4.91 -13.29
C ASP A 47 -3.23 -3.94 -12.53
N GLN A 48 -3.09 -2.66 -12.84
CA GLN A 48 -3.86 -1.62 -12.17
C GLN A 48 -5.36 -1.76 -12.42
N ALA A 49 -5.73 -2.34 -13.55
CA ALA A 49 -7.16 -2.48 -13.86
C ALA A 49 -7.87 -3.35 -12.83
N ALA A 50 -7.14 -4.25 -12.19
CA ALA A 50 -7.72 -5.11 -11.17
C ALA A 50 -7.77 -4.47 -9.79
N VAL A 51 -7.25 -3.25 -9.64
CA VAL A 51 -7.10 -2.63 -8.31
C VAL A 51 -8.23 -1.63 -8.09
N PRO A 52 -9.12 -1.90 -7.12
CA PRO A 52 -10.19 -0.94 -6.81
C PRO A 52 -9.65 0.26 -6.05
N THR A 53 -10.51 1.25 -5.84
CA THR A 53 -10.13 2.45 -5.11
C THR A 53 -9.83 2.16 -3.65
N ASP A 54 -10.57 1.26 -3.05
CA ASP A 54 -10.37 0.88 -1.65
C ASP A 54 -9.96 -0.58 -1.58
N PHE A 55 -8.89 -0.86 -0.84
CA PHE A 55 -8.45 -2.23 -0.65
C PHE A 55 -7.63 -2.31 0.63
N ARG A 56 -7.15 -3.49 0.96
CA ARG A 56 -6.25 -3.68 2.08
C ARG A 56 -4.85 -3.95 1.55
N LEU A 57 -3.89 -3.29 2.14
CA LEU A 57 -2.49 -3.47 1.77
C LEU A 57 -1.85 -4.36 2.82
N LEU A 58 -1.38 -5.51 2.37
CA LEU A 58 -0.66 -6.46 3.21
C LEU A 58 0.81 -6.37 2.87
N ILE A 59 1.64 -6.18 3.88
CA ILE A 59 3.09 -6.19 3.72
C ILE A 59 3.62 -7.35 4.55
N PRO A 60 3.85 -8.50 3.93
CA PRO A 60 4.25 -9.69 4.70
C PRO A 60 5.52 -9.51 5.52
N HIS A 61 6.50 -8.82 4.96
CA HIS A 61 7.74 -8.61 5.68
C HIS A 61 7.52 -7.89 7.01
N ASP A 62 6.61 -6.95 7.02
CA ASP A 62 6.30 -6.20 8.23
C ASP A 62 5.21 -6.86 9.06
N ASN A 63 4.58 -7.90 8.52
CA ASN A 63 3.46 -8.58 9.17
C ASN A 63 2.35 -7.59 9.51
N THR A 64 2.01 -6.74 8.55
CA THR A 64 0.96 -5.74 8.75
C THR A 64 -0.03 -5.76 7.61
N ILE A 65 -1.27 -5.42 7.95
CA ILE A 65 -2.33 -5.17 6.98
C ILE A 65 -3.07 -3.91 7.42
N ARG A 66 -3.49 -3.12 6.45
CA ARG A 66 -4.23 -1.91 6.76
C ARG A 66 -5.07 -1.50 5.57
N ASP A 67 -6.12 -0.75 5.84
CA ASP A 67 -6.97 -0.23 4.79
C ASP A 67 -6.30 0.96 4.13
N VAL A 68 -6.46 1.05 2.82
CA VAL A 68 -5.90 2.15 2.04
C VAL A 68 -6.91 2.60 0.99
N ARG A 69 -6.69 3.79 0.48
CA ARG A 69 -7.49 4.36 -0.61
C ARG A 69 -6.57 4.94 -1.66
N VAL A 70 -6.85 4.65 -2.93
CA VAL A 70 -6.07 5.15 -4.04
C VAL A 70 -6.35 6.63 -4.23
N MET A 71 -5.28 7.42 -4.25
CA MET A 71 -5.37 8.85 -4.48
C MET A 71 -5.02 9.24 -5.90
N TRP A 72 -4.11 8.50 -6.53
CA TRP A 72 -3.76 8.76 -7.92
C TRP A 72 -3.24 7.48 -8.55
N ARG A 73 -3.34 7.44 -9.88
CA ARG A 73 -2.84 6.32 -10.67
C ARG A 73 -2.01 6.88 -11.82
N ARG A 74 -0.95 6.17 -12.15
CA ARG A 74 -0.07 6.59 -13.22
C ARG A 74 0.68 5.37 -13.72
N ASP A 75 0.55 5.09 -15.01
CA ASP A 75 1.29 3.97 -15.62
C ASP A 75 1.17 2.72 -14.77
N ASN A 76 2.26 2.26 -14.20
CA ASN A 76 2.27 1.06 -13.37
C ASN A 76 2.36 1.39 -11.89
N GLU A 77 2.04 2.62 -11.50
CA GLU A 77 2.15 3.04 -10.10
C GLU A 77 0.83 3.60 -9.61
N ILE A 78 0.59 3.41 -8.33
CA ILE A 78 -0.52 4.03 -7.65
C ILE A 78 -0.04 4.63 -6.34
N GLY A 79 -0.65 5.76 -5.99
CA GLY A 79 -0.41 6.37 -4.70
C GLY A 79 -1.62 6.15 -3.82
N VAL A 80 -1.38 5.72 -2.59
CA VAL A 80 -2.47 5.43 -1.66
C VAL A 80 -2.25 6.17 -0.36
N ILE A 81 -3.37 6.47 0.31
CA ILE A 81 -3.32 6.95 1.69
C ILE A 81 -3.82 5.83 2.59
N PHE A 82 -3.30 5.81 3.80
CA PHE A 82 -3.74 4.86 4.81
C PHE A 82 -5.01 5.37 5.46
N THR A 83 -6.03 4.53 5.51
CA THR A 83 -7.31 4.90 6.11
C THR A 83 -7.57 4.16 7.41
N SER A 84 -6.65 3.29 7.82
CA SER A 84 -6.72 2.64 9.13
C SER A 84 -5.31 2.42 9.64
N PRO A 85 -5.15 2.18 10.95
CA PRO A 85 -3.82 1.86 11.48
C PRO A 85 -3.35 0.50 10.99
N ALA A 86 -2.04 0.31 10.99
CA ALA A 86 -1.46 -0.99 10.69
C ALA A 86 -1.78 -1.95 11.84
N LYS A 87 -2.08 -3.19 11.48
CA LYS A 87 -2.33 -4.23 12.47
C LYS A 87 -1.87 -5.56 11.90
N PRO A 88 -1.69 -6.58 12.74
CA PRO A 88 -1.31 -7.88 12.23
C PRO A 88 -2.41 -8.45 11.34
N PRO A 89 -2.07 -9.13 10.26
CA PRO A 89 -3.10 -9.75 9.44
C PRO A 89 -3.74 -10.91 10.19
N PRO A 90 -4.99 -11.26 9.84
CA PRO A 90 -5.62 -12.41 10.46
C PRO A 90 -4.85 -13.68 10.14
N PRO A 91 -4.98 -14.72 10.96
CA PRO A 91 -4.23 -15.96 10.78
C PRO A 91 -4.80 -16.77 9.62
N ARG A 92 -4.41 -16.40 8.42
CA ARG A 92 -4.86 -17.14 7.24
C ARG A 92 -3.80 -17.00 6.17
N LYS A 93 -3.94 -17.80 5.13
CA LYS A 93 -2.94 -17.81 4.07
C LYS A 93 -3.21 -16.72 3.06
N TRP A 94 -2.16 -16.02 2.75
CA TRP A 94 -2.22 -14.91 1.81
C TRP A 94 -1.32 -15.16 0.60
N SER A 95 -1.10 -16.35 0.24
CA SER A 95 -0.19 -16.61 -0.88
C SER A 95 -0.89 -16.60 -2.22
#